data_05b638624feb38a3fd157d8cac158371
#
_entry.id   05b638624feb38a3fd157d8cac158371
#
_cell.length_a   1.000
_cell.length_b   1.000
_cell.length_c   1.000
_cell.angle_alpha   90.00
_cell.angle_beta   90.00
_cell.angle_gamma   90.00
#
_symmetry.space_group_name_H-M   'P 1'
#
loop_
_entity.id
_entity.type
_entity.pdbx_description
1 polymer ?
#
loop_
_entity_poly.entity_id
_entity_poly.type
_entity_poly.pdbx_seq_one_letter_code
_entity_poly.pdbx_strand_id
1 'polypeptide(L)'
;MANNQIVTVETAKELGLLPEEFEKIKEYLGGRTPNYTELSIYSVMWSEHASYKNSIKYLKTLPKEGKQMLVKPGEENAGMVDVGGGLACVFKIESHNHPCAVEPFQGAATGVGGINRDIFTMGARP
;
A
#
# COMPACT_ATOMS: atom_id res chain seq x y z
N MET A 1 -17.52 24.58 3.85
CA MET A 1 -17.01 25.66 2.98
C MET A 1 -16.15 24.97 1.93
N ALA A 2 -16.54 25.03 0.66
CA ALA A 2 -15.72 24.47 -0.42
C ALA A 2 -14.42 25.29 -0.49
N ASN A 3 -13.29 24.60 -0.35
CA ASN A 3 -11.98 25.22 -0.44
C ASN A 3 -11.77 25.65 -1.90
N ASN A 4 -11.92 26.91 -2.21
CA ASN A 4 -11.76 27.49 -3.56
C ASN A 4 -10.27 27.64 -3.92
N GLN A 5 -9.44 26.68 -3.49
CA GLN A 5 -8.02 26.67 -3.82
C GLN A 5 -7.86 26.37 -5.31
N ILE A 6 -7.17 27.24 -6.02
CA ILE A 6 -6.81 27.01 -7.42
C ILE A 6 -5.83 25.85 -7.47
N VAL A 7 -6.21 24.83 -8.22
CA VAL A 7 -5.40 23.62 -8.38
C VAL A 7 -4.52 23.74 -9.63
N THR A 8 -3.23 23.59 -9.42
CA THR A 8 -2.19 23.66 -10.45
C THR A 8 -1.30 22.41 -10.45
N VAL A 9 -0.38 22.33 -11.39
CA VAL A 9 0.65 21.28 -11.41
C VAL A 9 1.52 21.34 -10.14
N GLU A 10 1.78 22.54 -9.62
CA GLU A 10 2.55 22.74 -8.39
C GLU A 10 1.81 22.14 -7.19
N THR A 11 0.50 22.40 -7.10
CA THR A 11 -0.37 21.76 -6.07
C THR A 11 -0.32 20.23 -6.16
N ALA A 12 -0.30 19.68 -7.38
CA ALA A 12 -0.19 18.24 -7.57
C ALA A 12 1.17 17.70 -7.09
N LYS A 13 2.27 18.41 -7.37
CA LYS A 13 3.60 18.04 -6.88
C LYS A 13 3.72 18.09 -5.35
N GLU A 14 3.14 19.10 -4.72
CA GLU A 14 3.08 19.21 -3.25
C GLU A 14 2.34 18.02 -2.62
N LEU A 15 1.34 17.49 -3.31
CA LEU A 15 0.60 16.29 -2.93
C LEU A 15 1.28 14.98 -3.38
N GLY A 16 2.50 15.02 -3.92
CA GLY A 16 3.27 13.84 -4.31
C GLY A 16 2.89 13.22 -5.66
N LEU A 17 2.12 13.93 -6.48
CA LEU A 17 1.79 13.50 -7.83
C LEU A 17 2.81 14.03 -8.85
N LEU A 18 3.07 13.27 -9.89
CA LEU A 18 3.91 13.69 -11.02
C LEU A 18 3.11 14.58 -11.99
N PRO A 19 3.78 15.46 -12.76
CA PRO A 19 3.09 16.28 -13.77
C PRO A 19 2.28 15.44 -14.77
N GLU A 20 2.80 14.30 -15.21
CA GLU A 20 2.13 13.39 -16.13
C GLU A 20 0.89 12.76 -15.52
N GLU A 21 0.91 12.53 -14.21
CA GLU A 21 -0.23 12.02 -13.46
C GLU A 21 -1.32 13.09 -13.36
N PHE A 22 -0.95 14.34 -13.16
CA PHE A 22 -1.91 15.45 -13.15
C PHE A 22 -2.63 15.61 -14.49
N GLU A 23 -1.93 15.51 -15.61
CA GLU A 23 -2.56 15.55 -16.94
C GLU A 23 -3.48 14.32 -17.15
N LYS A 24 -3.08 13.15 -16.70
CA LYS A 24 -3.91 11.94 -16.76
C LYS A 24 -5.18 12.05 -15.91
N ILE A 25 -5.12 12.70 -14.76
CA ILE A 25 -6.29 12.99 -13.93
C ILE A 25 -7.26 13.89 -14.68
N LYS A 26 -6.76 14.94 -15.34
CA LYS A 26 -7.59 15.82 -16.17
C LYS A 26 -8.26 15.05 -17.32
N GLU A 27 -7.54 14.15 -17.97
CA GLU A 27 -8.08 13.27 -19.00
C GLU A 27 -9.26 12.44 -18.46
N TYR A 28 -9.10 11.77 -17.31
CA TYR A 28 -10.17 11.00 -16.67
C TYR A 28 -11.37 11.83 -16.26
N LEU A 29 -11.17 13.11 -15.99
CA LEU A 29 -12.21 14.07 -15.63
C LEU A 29 -12.83 14.79 -16.87
N GLY A 30 -12.60 14.27 -18.08
CA GLY A 30 -13.16 14.83 -19.32
C GLY A 30 -12.53 16.14 -19.73
N GLY A 31 -11.27 16.38 -19.41
CA GLY A 31 -10.47 17.57 -19.76
C GLY A 31 -10.57 18.71 -18.73
N ARG A 32 -11.38 18.58 -17.68
CA ARG A 32 -11.47 19.61 -16.64
C ARG A 32 -10.35 19.47 -15.59
N THR A 33 -9.97 20.56 -14.99
CA THR A 33 -9.07 20.57 -13.82
C THR A 33 -9.79 19.98 -12.60
N PRO A 34 -9.15 19.07 -11.83
CA PRO A 34 -9.70 18.58 -10.58
C PRO A 34 -9.84 19.72 -9.56
N ASN A 35 -10.80 19.63 -8.66
CA ASN A 35 -10.77 20.44 -7.44
C ASN A 35 -9.76 19.87 -6.45
N TYR A 36 -9.48 20.61 -5.36
CA TYR A 36 -8.46 20.19 -4.38
C TYR A 36 -8.78 18.85 -3.72
N THR A 37 -10.04 18.59 -3.41
CA THR A 37 -10.47 17.32 -2.81
C THR A 37 -10.28 16.15 -3.77
N GLU A 38 -10.68 16.29 -5.03
CA GLU A 38 -10.46 15.28 -6.06
C GLU A 38 -8.96 14.99 -6.24
N LEU A 39 -8.14 16.04 -6.33
CA LEU A 39 -6.70 15.88 -6.44
C LEU A 39 -6.11 15.16 -5.24
N SER A 40 -6.54 15.48 -4.03
CA SER A 40 -6.11 14.83 -2.80
C SER A 40 -6.48 13.33 -2.76
N ILE A 41 -7.67 12.97 -3.26
CA ILE A 41 -8.10 11.57 -3.39
C ILE A 41 -7.17 10.83 -4.36
N TYR A 42 -6.89 11.39 -5.53
CA TYR A 42 -5.94 10.79 -6.48
C TYR A 42 -4.55 10.65 -5.88
N SER A 43 -4.06 11.66 -5.15
CA SER A 43 -2.77 11.61 -4.46
C SER A 43 -2.67 10.41 -3.51
N VAL A 44 -3.68 10.18 -2.68
CA VAL A 44 -3.71 9.03 -1.76
C VAL A 44 -3.82 7.70 -2.51
N MET A 45 -4.74 7.60 -3.47
CA MET A 45 -4.99 6.37 -4.22
C MET A 45 -3.79 5.95 -5.11
N TRP A 46 -3.04 6.93 -5.62
CA TRP A 46 -1.87 6.70 -6.46
C TRP A 46 -0.55 6.79 -5.69
N SER A 47 -0.61 6.85 -4.36
CA SER A 47 0.58 6.79 -3.51
C SER A 47 1.19 5.39 -3.52
N GLU A 48 2.45 5.28 -3.11
CA GLU A 48 3.15 4.00 -2.95
C GLU A 48 2.41 3.03 -2.02
N HIS A 49 1.70 3.56 -1.01
CA HIS A 49 0.95 2.74 -0.04
C HIS A 49 -0.26 2.03 -0.66
N ALA A 50 -0.94 2.65 -1.61
CA ALA A 50 -2.14 2.10 -2.23
C ALA A 50 -1.86 1.41 -3.57
N SER A 51 -0.93 1.92 -4.37
CA SER A 51 -0.72 1.50 -5.76
C SER A 51 0.59 0.77 -6.02
N TYR A 52 1.51 0.72 -5.06
CA TYR A 52 2.89 0.25 -5.26
C TYR A 52 3.60 0.94 -6.43
N LYS A 53 3.28 2.21 -6.65
CA LYS A 53 3.65 3.05 -7.79
C LYS A 53 5.13 2.94 -8.20
N ASN A 54 6.03 2.94 -7.24
CA ASN A 54 7.48 2.89 -7.47
C ASN A 54 8.06 1.48 -7.33
N SER A 55 7.52 0.68 -6.41
CA SER A 55 8.08 -0.63 -6.03
C SER A 55 7.58 -1.79 -6.87
N ILE A 56 6.39 -1.68 -7.50
CA ILE A 56 5.77 -2.80 -8.23
C ILE A 56 6.67 -3.43 -9.30
N LYS A 57 7.47 -2.62 -9.99
CA LYS A 57 8.41 -3.11 -11.01
C LYS A 57 9.49 -4.01 -10.42
N TYR A 58 9.94 -3.71 -9.19
CA TYR A 58 10.90 -4.54 -8.46
C TYR A 58 10.25 -5.77 -7.83
N LEU A 59 9.07 -5.60 -7.24
CA LEU A 59 8.31 -6.72 -6.67
C LEU A 59 8.01 -7.81 -7.72
N LYS A 60 7.77 -7.40 -8.96
CA LYS A 60 7.55 -8.34 -10.08
C LYS A 60 8.79 -9.16 -10.44
N THR A 61 9.99 -8.74 -10.07
CA THR A 61 11.24 -9.47 -10.33
C THR A 61 11.59 -10.50 -9.25
N LEU A 62 10.93 -10.44 -8.08
CA LEU A 62 11.16 -11.39 -7.01
C LEU A 62 10.69 -12.79 -7.40
N PRO A 63 11.36 -13.85 -6.91
CA PRO A 63 10.90 -15.22 -7.12
C PRO A 63 9.47 -15.40 -6.60
N LYS A 64 8.63 -16.03 -7.41
CA LYS A 64 7.20 -16.23 -7.10
C LYS A 64 6.84 -17.69 -6.93
N GLU A 65 7.81 -18.58 -7.03
CA GLU A 65 7.64 -20.02 -6.96
C GLU A 65 8.75 -20.65 -6.12
N GLY A 66 8.41 -21.69 -5.39
CA GLY A 66 9.34 -22.46 -4.58
C GLY A 66 8.67 -23.72 -4.07
N LYS A 67 9.44 -24.80 -3.87
CA LYS A 67 8.91 -26.10 -3.42
C LYS A 67 8.19 -26.03 -2.07
N GLN A 68 8.61 -25.12 -1.20
CA GLN A 68 8.02 -24.93 0.12
C GLN A 68 6.87 -23.92 0.13
N MET A 69 6.64 -23.18 -0.95
CA MET A 69 5.55 -22.19 -0.99
C MET A 69 4.20 -22.89 -1.06
N LEU A 70 3.33 -22.60 -0.10
CA LEU A 70 1.97 -23.14 -0.03
C LEU A 70 0.92 -22.16 -0.57
N VAL A 71 1.25 -20.86 -0.65
CA VAL A 71 0.38 -19.83 -1.24
C VAL A 71 1.19 -18.98 -2.22
N LYS A 72 0.54 -18.52 -3.28
CA LYS A 72 1.18 -17.65 -4.28
C LYS A 72 1.20 -16.20 -3.81
N PRO A 73 2.15 -15.38 -4.27
CA PRO A 73 2.17 -13.95 -3.97
C PRO A 73 0.87 -13.24 -4.35
N GLY A 74 0.24 -12.59 -3.37
CA GLY A 74 -1.01 -11.85 -3.54
C GLY A 74 -2.29 -12.71 -3.50
N GLU A 75 -2.18 -14.01 -3.25
CA GLU A 75 -3.34 -14.91 -3.12
C GLU A 75 -3.98 -14.78 -1.73
N GLU A 76 -3.15 -14.59 -0.70
CA GLU A 76 -3.57 -14.51 0.69
C GLU A 76 -2.98 -13.26 1.40
N ASN A 77 -3.46 -12.98 2.61
CA ASN A 77 -3.02 -11.83 3.40
C ASN A 77 -1.62 -11.99 4.00
N ALA A 78 -1.11 -13.21 4.09
CA ALA A 78 0.20 -13.53 4.64
C ALA A 78 0.90 -14.60 3.78
N GLY A 79 2.21 -14.70 3.89
CA GLY A 79 2.98 -15.78 3.28
C GLY A 79 2.80 -17.09 4.05
N MET A 80 2.85 -18.23 3.36
CA MET A 80 2.78 -19.55 3.97
C MET A 80 3.78 -20.48 3.32
N VAL A 81 4.60 -21.14 4.13
CA VAL A 81 5.60 -22.10 3.67
C VAL A 81 5.51 -23.40 4.45
N ASP A 82 5.74 -24.50 3.76
CA ASP A 82 5.90 -25.82 4.37
C ASP A 82 7.25 -25.90 5.12
N VAL A 83 7.20 -26.22 6.40
CA VAL A 83 8.37 -26.42 7.25
C VAL A 83 8.62 -27.90 7.56
N GLY A 84 7.90 -28.81 6.92
CA GLY A 84 7.99 -30.24 7.10
C GLY A 84 7.12 -30.77 8.25
N GLY A 85 7.02 -32.10 8.34
CA GLY A 85 6.24 -32.75 9.40
C GLY A 85 4.72 -32.48 9.36
N GLY A 86 4.19 -32.02 8.22
CA GLY A 86 2.78 -31.63 8.11
C GLY A 86 2.48 -30.26 8.72
N LEU A 87 3.50 -29.45 8.97
CA LEU A 87 3.39 -28.12 9.56
C LEU A 87 3.66 -27.03 8.50
N ALA A 88 2.97 -25.91 8.63
CA ALA A 88 3.18 -24.72 7.82
C ALA A 88 3.55 -23.52 8.72
N CYS A 89 4.50 -22.71 8.27
CA CYS A 89 4.80 -21.42 8.89
C CYS A 89 4.07 -20.32 8.13
N VAL A 90 3.21 -19.57 8.84
CA VAL A 90 2.54 -18.38 8.32
C VAL A 90 3.31 -17.16 8.81
N PHE A 91 3.64 -16.23 7.92
CA PHE A 91 4.45 -15.06 8.26
C PHE A 91 4.01 -13.81 7.51
N LYS A 92 4.20 -12.67 8.15
CA LYS A 92 3.97 -11.34 7.58
C LYS A 92 5.08 -10.41 8.02
N ILE A 93 5.47 -9.50 7.14
CA ILE A 93 6.33 -8.35 7.47
C ILE A 93 5.68 -7.09 6.91
N GLU A 94 5.66 -6.03 7.72
CA GLU A 94 5.01 -4.79 7.37
C GLU A 94 5.74 -3.62 8.03
N SER A 95 5.85 -2.49 7.33
CA SER A 95 6.43 -1.26 7.85
C SER A 95 5.34 -0.32 8.37
N HIS A 96 5.53 0.23 9.57
CA HIS A 96 4.70 1.28 10.17
C HIS A 96 5.52 2.55 10.40
N ASN A 97 6.27 2.99 9.40
CA ASN A 97 7.29 4.04 9.52
C ASN A 97 6.76 5.34 10.14
N HIS A 98 5.76 5.98 9.54
CA HIS A 98 5.25 7.27 10.02
C HIS A 98 4.56 7.17 11.39
N PRO A 99 3.62 6.24 11.64
CA PRO A 99 3.05 6.09 12.97
C PRO A 99 4.10 5.82 14.05
N CYS A 100 5.07 4.94 13.78
CA CYS A 100 6.14 4.63 14.73
C CYS A 100 7.12 5.79 14.95
N ALA A 101 7.32 6.66 13.96
CA ALA A 101 8.19 7.83 14.10
C ALA A 101 7.54 8.93 14.96
N VAL A 102 6.22 9.10 14.88
CA VAL A 102 5.46 10.15 15.60
C VAL A 102 5.04 9.69 16.99
N GLU A 103 4.45 8.49 17.08
CA GLU A 103 3.92 7.90 18.31
C GLU A 103 4.35 6.42 18.40
N PRO A 104 5.58 6.14 18.89
CA PRO A 104 6.17 4.79 18.83
C PRO A 104 5.32 3.71 19.50
N PHE A 105 4.73 3.99 20.63
CA PHE A 105 3.88 3.03 21.37
C PHE A 105 2.62 2.69 20.57
N GLN A 106 1.91 3.69 20.07
CA GLN A 106 0.70 3.50 19.26
C GLN A 106 1.02 2.86 17.91
N GLY A 107 2.14 3.25 17.31
CA GLY A 107 2.63 2.65 16.08
C GLY A 107 2.95 1.17 16.24
N ALA A 108 3.62 0.78 17.33
CA ALA A 108 3.90 -0.62 17.65
C ALA A 108 2.61 -1.42 17.90
N ALA A 109 1.66 -0.88 18.65
CA ALA A 109 0.37 -1.53 18.90
C ALA A 109 -0.40 -1.77 17.59
N THR A 110 -0.43 -0.78 16.70
CA THR A 110 -1.04 -0.89 15.37
C THR A 110 -0.32 -1.92 14.51
N GLY A 111 1.02 -1.93 14.53
CA GLY A 111 1.83 -2.90 13.79
C GLY A 111 1.56 -4.33 14.22
N VAL A 112 1.62 -4.61 15.51
CA VAL A 112 1.30 -5.94 16.06
C VAL A 112 -0.13 -6.34 15.75
N GLY A 113 -1.09 -5.43 15.90
CA GLY A 113 -2.50 -5.70 15.60
C GLY A 113 -2.74 -6.04 14.13
N GLY A 114 -2.12 -5.30 13.20
CA GLY A 114 -2.21 -5.53 11.76
C GLY A 114 -1.59 -6.87 11.34
N ILE A 115 -0.40 -7.18 11.82
CA ILE A 115 0.27 -8.46 11.57
C ILE A 115 -0.57 -9.63 12.10
N ASN A 116 -1.02 -9.56 13.35
CA ASN A 116 -1.83 -10.61 13.94
C ASN A 116 -3.14 -10.82 13.19
N ARG A 117 -3.79 -9.74 12.74
CA ARG A 117 -5.01 -9.83 11.93
C ARG A 117 -4.79 -10.65 10.67
N ASP A 118 -3.73 -10.39 9.93
CA ASP A 118 -3.42 -11.12 8.70
C ASP A 118 -3.09 -12.60 8.98
N ILE A 119 -2.36 -12.89 10.06
CA ILE A 119 -2.06 -14.26 10.50
C ILE A 119 -3.35 -15.01 10.90
N PHE A 120 -4.25 -14.36 11.64
CA PHE A 120 -5.53 -14.97 12.03
C PHE A 120 -6.44 -15.27 10.85
N THR A 121 -6.43 -14.45 9.78
CA THR A 121 -7.22 -14.74 8.57
C THR A 121 -6.78 -16.02 7.87
N MET A 122 -5.53 -16.45 8.09
CA MET A 122 -4.98 -17.72 7.59
C MET A 122 -5.30 -18.91 8.50
N GLY A 123 -6.02 -18.72 9.60
CA GLY A 123 -6.31 -19.76 10.60
C GLY A 123 -5.11 -20.12 11.47
N ALA A 124 -4.02 -19.37 11.40
CA ALA A 124 -2.81 -19.60 12.19
C ALA A 124 -2.85 -18.84 13.53
N ARG A 125 -2.02 -19.29 14.47
CA ARG A 125 -1.77 -18.60 15.74
C ARG A 125 -0.38 -17.97 15.70
N PRO A 126 -0.25 -16.64 16.03
CA PRO A 126 1.03 -15.99 16.22
C PRO A 126 1.70 -16.41 17.53
#